data_02f22ef426c6ebe0be9a2ca8fb0a8e0f
#
_entry.id   02f22ef426c6ebe0be9a2ca8fb0a8e0f
#
_cell.length_a   1.000
_cell.length_b   1.000
_cell.length_c   1.000
_cell.angle_alpha   90.00
_cell.angle_beta   90.00
_cell.angle_gamma   90.00
#
_symmetry.space_group_name_H-M   'P 1'
#
loop_
_entity.id
_entity.type
_entity.pdbx_description
1 polymer ?
#
loop_
_entity_poly.entity_id
_entity_poly.type
_entity_poly.pdbx_seq_one_letter_code
_entity_poly.pdbx_strand_id
1 'polypeptide(L)'
;GPGEGGGRRLYGEADRVLDGHSAGLLLVAAHAGGYPRSRTLLFLVDSGAAGLARTRLTSVDETRPLARVELRDTPAELLGADDTADAAAALAAAGRTAAAILAAEAVGTAASALERTVEYVKAREQFGRAVGSFQAVKHRLADLYVRVEAARSAAYHAARDPEAGPLALAQALEAARITTGEAVQLHGGIGFTWEHEAHRYLKRAAGDELLFGPVHRLRDHAARRAGLFGPATASRPPVGIAHGAGV
;
A
#
# COMPACT_ATOMS: atom_id res chain seq x y z
N GLY A 1 -12.66 3.88 32.93
CA GLY A 1 -12.64 4.84 34.05
C GLY A 1 -11.21 5.19 34.43
N PRO A 2 -10.89 6.37 35.01
CA PRO A 2 -9.55 6.67 35.46
C PRO A 2 -9.21 5.78 36.66
N GLY A 3 -8.25 4.87 36.48
CA GLY A 3 -7.60 4.17 37.59
C GLY A 3 -6.70 5.14 38.35
N GLU A 4 -6.54 4.93 39.64
CA GLU A 4 -5.61 5.68 40.49
C GLU A 4 -4.21 5.56 39.92
N GLY A 5 -3.75 6.58 39.20
CA GLY A 5 -2.46 6.60 38.49
C GLY A 5 -2.50 7.11 37.06
N GLY A 6 -3.61 7.70 36.58
CA GLY A 6 -3.66 8.46 35.32
C GLY A 6 -3.50 7.67 34.01
N GLY A 7 -3.31 6.36 34.04
CA GLY A 7 -3.17 5.50 32.85
C GLY A 7 -4.51 5.14 32.19
N ARG A 8 -4.59 5.27 30.87
CA ARG A 8 -5.72 4.77 30.09
C ARG A 8 -5.60 3.26 29.88
N ARG A 9 -6.73 2.57 29.73
CA ARG A 9 -6.80 1.14 29.48
C ARG A 9 -7.44 0.88 28.14
N LEU A 10 -6.79 0.03 27.31
CA LEU A 10 -7.24 -0.31 25.97
C LEU A 10 -7.84 -1.72 25.93
N TYR A 11 -8.87 -1.86 25.12
CA TYR A 11 -9.55 -3.11 24.79
C TYR A 11 -9.77 -3.17 23.29
N GLY A 12 -9.52 -4.30 22.67
CA GLY A 12 -9.74 -4.54 21.25
C GLY A 12 -8.75 -5.49 20.63
N GLU A 13 -8.85 -5.63 19.33
CA GLU A 13 -7.93 -6.45 18.54
C GLU A 13 -7.65 -5.81 17.18
N ALA A 14 -6.48 -6.09 16.63
CA ALA A 14 -6.09 -5.75 15.28
C ALA A 14 -5.42 -6.94 14.62
N ASP A 15 -5.91 -7.32 13.45
CA ASP A 15 -5.30 -8.36 12.62
C ASP A 15 -4.33 -7.75 11.61
N ARG A 16 -3.36 -8.56 11.18
CA ARG A 16 -2.41 -8.22 10.11
C ARG A 16 -1.58 -6.97 10.40
N VAL A 17 -1.18 -6.83 11.66
CA VAL A 17 -0.26 -5.76 12.08
C VAL A 17 1.15 -6.12 11.63
N LEU A 18 1.75 -5.28 10.80
CA LEU A 18 3.13 -5.43 10.34
C LEU A 18 4.08 -5.41 11.54
N ASP A 19 4.98 -6.41 11.61
CA ASP A 19 5.95 -6.59 12.69
C ASP A 19 5.35 -6.54 14.10
N GLY A 20 4.02 -6.66 14.22
CA GLY A 20 3.31 -6.56 15.50
C GLY A 20 3.79 -7.56 16.55
N HIS A 21 4.37 -8.71 16.14
CA HIS A 21 4.92 -9.72 17.05
C HIS A 21 6.25 -9.30 17.68
N SER A 22 7.04 -8.45 17.03
CA SER A 22 8.41 -8.06 17.41
C SER A 22 8.57 -6.58 17.74
N ALA A 23 7.59 -5.74 17.46
CA ALA A 23 7.63 -4.31 17.74
C ALA A 23 7.85 -4.05 19.24
N GLY A 24 8.81 -3.17 19.60
CA GLY A 24 9.09 -2.75 20.96
C GLY A 24 8.05 -1.77 21.52
N LEU A 25 7.38 -1.05 20.64
CA LEU A 25 6.35 -0.06 20.93
C LEU A 25 5.24 -0.14 19.90
N LEU A 26 3.99 -0.04 20.34
CA LEU A 26 2.83 -0.01 19.45
C LEU A 26 2.15 1.36 19.54
N LEU A 27 1.89 1.98 18.38
CA LEU A 27 1.01 3.13 18.26
C LEU A 27 -0.40 2.62 17.91
N VAL A 28 -1.34 2.86 18.82
CA VAL A 28 -2.71 2.36 18.72
C VAL A 28 -3.69 3.51 18.56
N ALA A 29 -4.46 3.49 17.48
CA ALA A 29 -5.61 4.37 17.33
C ALA A 29 -6.83 3.67 17.95
N ALA A 30 -7.44 4.28 18.95
CA ALA A 30 -8.60 3.73 19.63
C ALA A 30 -9.70 4.77 19.83
N HIS A 31 -10.94 4.30 19.87
CA HIS A 31 -12.08 5.15 20.15
C HIS A 31 -12.26 5.36 21.65
N ALA A 32 -12.42 6.61 22.07
CA ALA A 32 -12.72 6.99 23.44
C ALA A 32 -14.09 7.69 23.51
N GLY A 33 -14.84 7.44 24.60
CA GLY A 33 -16.18 7.97 24.81
C GLY A 33 -17.27 7.06 24.25
N GLY A 34 -18.51 7.26 24.74
CA GLY A 34 -19.69 6.55 24.24
C GLY A 34 -20.29 7.24 23.01
N TYR A 35 -21.01 6.44 22.19
CA TYR A 35 -21.80 6.98 21.08
C TYR A 35 -22.86 7.98 21.62
N PRO A 36 -23.02 9.20 21.04
CA PRO A 36 -22.44 9.74 19.81
C PRO A 36 -21.18 10.60 20.00
N ARG A 37 -20.55 10.60 21.15
CA ARG A 37 -19.38 11.44 21.49
C ARG A 37 -18.05 10.70 21.29
N SER A 38 -18.05 9.62 20.53
CA SER A 38 -16.84 8.85 20.24
C SER A 38 -15.87 9.68 19.42
N ARG A 39 -14.61 9.71 19.85
CA ARG A 39 -13.49 10.32 19.13
C ARG A 39 -12.31 9.35 19.06
N THR A 40 -11.53 9.44 18.02
CA THR A 40 -10.30 8.64 17.86
C THR A 40 -9.15 9.35 18.56
N LEU A 41 -8.46 8.64 19.42
CA LEU A 41 -7.26 9.08 20.11
C LEU A 41 -6.10 8.13 19.77
N LEU A 42 -4.88 8.63 19.93
CA LEU A 42 -3.66 7.84 19.73
C LEU A 42 -3.02 7.48 21.07
N PHE A 43 -2.60 6.24 21.18
CA PHE A 43 -2.00 5.71 22.40
C PHE A 43 -0.68 5.00 22.09
N LEU A 44 0.27 5.11 23.01
CA LEU A 44 1.47 4.31 23.03
C LEU A 44 1.29 3.12 23.98
N VAL A 45 1.62 1.93 23.50
CA VAL A 45 1.58 0.68 24.26
C VAL A 45 2.96 0.03 24.23
N ASP A 46 3.54 -0.16 25.39
CA ASP A 46 4.81 -0.87 25.54
C ASP A 46 4.68 -2.36 25.18
N SER A 47 5.71 -2.92 24.62
CA SER A 47 5.73 -4.33 24.18
C SER A 47 5.57 -5.34 25.33
N GLY A 48 5.90 -4.94 26.56
CA GLY A 48 5.76 -5.72 27.79
C GLY A 48 4.49 -5.41 28.57
N ALA A 49 3.58 -4.59 28.03
CA ALA A 49 2.38 -4.17 28.76
C ALA A 49 1.50 -5.36 29.17
N ALA A 50 1.00 -5.35 30.41
CA ALA A 50 0.06 -6.37 30.86
C ALA A 50 -1.20 -6.36 29.99
N GLY A 51 -1.75 -7.54 29.67
CA GLY A 51 -2.94 -7.68 28.84
C GLY A 51 -2.70 -7.53 27.33
N LEU A 52 -1.47 -7.28 26.89
CA LEU A 52 -1.07 -7.33 25.49
C LEU A 52 -0.73 -8.77 25.08
N ALA A 53 -1.48 -9.32 24.12
CA ALA A 53 -1.14 -10.60 23.48
C ALA A 53 -0.84 -10.38 21.99
N ARG A 54 0.19 -11.07 21.48
CA ARG A 54 0.67 -10.95 20.10
C ARG A 54 0.91 -12.33 19.52
N THR A 55 0.19 -12.64 18.47
CA THR A 55 0.29 -13.94 17.78
C THR A 55 0.78 -13.72 16.36
N ARG A 56 1.93 -14.32 16.01
CA ARG A 56 2.44 -14.28 14.63
C ARG A 56 1.49 -15.04 13.70
N LEU A 57 1.17 -14.42 12.57
CA LEU A 57 0.32 -15.01 11.53
C LEU A 57 1.18 -15.59 10.40
N THR A 58 0.66 -16.64 9.76
CA THR A 58 1.23 -17.13 8.51
C THR A 58 0.87 -16.17 7.38
N SER A 59 1.88 -15.71 6.65
CA SER A 59 1.72 -14.80 5.50
C SER A 59 2.20 -15.45 4.22
N VAL A 60 1.59 -15.09 3.10
CA VAL A 60 2.07 -15.48 1.76
C VAL A 60 3.48 -14.90 1.52
N ASP A 61 3.70 -13.67 1.95
CA ASP A 61 5.01 -13.02 1.94
C ASP A 61 5.71 -13.19 3.29
N GLU A 62 6.66 -14.11 3.34
CA GLU A 62 7.45 -14.40 4.55
C GLU A 62 8.40 -13.25 4.92
N THR A 63 8.65 -12.32 4.00
CA THR A 63 9.53 -11.17 4.20
C THR A 63 8.83 -9.99 4.90
N ARG A 64 7.49 -10.09 5.09
CA ARG A 64 6.66 -9.17 5.89
C ARG A 64 5.90 -9.94 6.96
N PRO A 65 6.49 -10.14 8.13
CA PRO A 65 5.82 -10.81 9.22
C PRO A 65 4.59 -10.03 9.67
N LEU A 66 3.48 -10.74 9.84
CA LEU A 66 2.22 -10.20 10.32
C LEU A 66 1.87 -10.79 11.68
N ALA A 67 1.14 -10.04 12.49
CA ALA A 67 0.64 -10.51 13.76
C ALA A 67 -0.81 -10.08 13.98
N ARG A 68 -1.52 -10.89 14.78
CA ARG A 68 -2.68 -10.45 15.53
C ARG A 68 -2.22 -9.83 16.83
N VAL A 69 -2.77 -8.68 17.16
CA VAL A 69 -2.54 -7.94 18.42
C VAL A 69 -3.85 -7.85 19.16
N GLU A 70 -3.88 -8.36 20.38
CA GLU A 70 -5.05 -8.31 21.28
C GLU A 70 -4.70 -7.45 22.50
N LEU A 71 -5.61 -6.58 22.87
CA LEU A 71 -5.50 -5.68 24.01
C LEU A 71 -6.65 -5.99 24.99
N ARG A 72 -6.30 -6.43 26.21
CA ARG A 72 -7.28 -6.79 27.23
C ARG A 72 -6.89 -6.09 28.53
N ASP A 73 -7.57 -5.00 28.83
CA ASP A 73 -7.21 -4.14 29.98
C ASP A 73 -5.75 -3.69 29.94
N THR A 74 -5.26 -3.35 28.74
CA THR A 74 -3.84 -3.04 28.50
C THR A 74 -3.57 -1.60 28.86
N PRO A 75 -2.58 -1.31 29.77
CA PRO A 75 -2.18 0.06 30.07
C PRO A 75 -1.58 0.73 28.85
N ALA A 76 -1.94 2.00 28.67
CA ALA A 76 -1.50 2.78 27.52
C ALA A 76 -1.33 4.26 27.89
N GLU A 77 -0.36 4.90 27.28
CA GLU A 77 -0.08 6.32 27.41
C GLU A 77 -0.79 7.09 26.28
N LEU A 78 -1.54 8.13 26.62
CA LEU A 78 -2.17 9.00 25.63
C LEU A 78 -1.12 9.84 24.92
N LEU A 79 -1.08 9.78 23.60
CA LEU A 79 -0.23 10.61 22.78
C LEU A 79 -0.95 11.93 22.42
N GLY A 80 -0.41 13.04 22.94
CA GLY A 80 -1.00 14.36 22.76
C GLY A 80 -2.08 14.70 23.82
N ALA A 81 -2.76 15.84 23.62
CA ALA A 81 -3.82 16.29 24.52
C ALA A 81 -5.14 15.65 24.15
N ASP A 82 -5.94 15.34 25.18
CA ASP A 82 -7.24 14.63 25.04
C ASP A 82 -8.31 15.45 24.28
N ASP A 83 -8.23 16.77 24.33
CA ASP A 83 -9.23 17.70 23.80
C ASP A 83 -8.82 18.40 22.49
N THR A 84 -7.54 18.43 22.16
CA THR A 84 -6.99 19.20 21.02
C THR A 84 -6.33 18.37 19.95
N ALA A 85 -6.04 17.09 20.20
CA ALA A 85 -5.34 16.25 19.25
C ALA A 85 -6.25 15.81 18.11
N ASP A 86 -5.97 16.27 16.89
CA ASP A 86 -6.61 15.73 15.67
C ASP A 86 -5.88 14.46 15.22
N ALA A 87 -6.21 13.34 15.88
CA ALA A 87 -5.66 12.04 15.55
C ALA A 87 -5.94 11.63 14.09
N ALA A 88 -7.06 12.04 13.52
CA ALA A 88 -7.41 11.72 12.14
C ALA A 88 -6.50 12.46 11.15
N ALA A 89 -6.24 13.74 11.38
CA ALA A 89 -5.31 14.51 10.55
C ALA A 89 -3.87 13.98 10.66
N ALA A 90 -3.42 13.62 11.88
CA ALA A 90 -2.09 13.04 12.10
C ALA A 90 -1.94 11.68 11.39
N LEU A 91 -2.93 10.79 11.50
CA LEU A 91 -2.95 9.50 10.80
C LEU A 91 -3.00 9.68 9.28
N ALA A 92 -3.77 10.63 8.77
CA ALA A 92 -3.83 10.92 7.35
C ALA A 92 -2.48 11.44 6.83
N ALA A 93 -1.80 12.33 7.56
CA ALA A 93 -0.48 12.83 7.20
C ALA A 93 0.57 11.70 7.18
N ALA A 94 0.60 10.89 8.24
CA ALA A 94 1.47 9.72 8.32
C ALA A 94 1.18 8.71 7.18
N GLY A 95 -0.10 8.48 6.88
CA GLY A 95 -0.53 7.60 5.79
C GLY A 95 -0.06 8.06 4.41
N ARG A 96 -0.07 9.37 4.13
CA ARG A 96 0.44 9.92 2.87
C ARG A 96 1.95 9.72 2.74
N THR A 97 2.70 9.99 3.78
CA THR A 97 4.15 9.76 3.81
C THR A 97 4.47 8.27 3.67
N ALA A 98 3.78 7.41 4.40
CA ALA A 98 3.93 5.96 4.28
C ALA A 98 3.62 5.48 2.85
N ALA A 99 2.57 6.01 2.21
CA ALA A 99 2.23 5.66 0.84
C ALA A 99 3.35 6.02 -0.15
N ALA A 100 4.01 7.17 0.02
CA ALA A 100 5.16 7.56 -0.81
C ALA A 100 6.35 6.61 -0.63
N ILE A 101 6.65 6.21 0.61
CA ILE A 101 7.72 5.25 0.92
C ILE A 101 7.41 3.86 0.33
N LEU A 102 6.19 3.38 0.53
CA LEU A 102 5.74 2.09 0.00
C LEU A 102 5.70 2.06 -1.54
N ALA A 103 5.40 3.20 -2.17
CA ALA A 103 5.49 3.34 -3.63
C ALA A 103 6.93 3.14 -4.12
N ALA A 104 7.91 3.75 -3.44
CA ALA A 104 9.32 3.58 -3.79
C ALA A 104 9.78 2.12 -3.59
N GLU A 105 9.35 1.46 -2.53
CA GLU A 105 9.65 0.04 -2.28
C GLU A 105 9.03 -0.87 -3.36
N ALA A 106 7.75 -0.66 -3.71
CA ALA A 106 7.08 -1.44 -4.75
C ALA A 106 7.73 -1.27 -6.13
N VAL A 107 8.19 -0.05 -6.45
CA VAL A 107 9.01 0.22 -7.66
C VAL A 107 10.31 -0.58 -7.62
N GLY A 108 11.01 -0.61 -6.49
CA GLY A 108 12.22 -1.41 -6.31
C GLY A 108 11.98 -2.90 -6.54
N THR A 109 10.89 -3.43 -6.00
CA THR A 109 10.44 -4.82 -6.22
C THR A 109 10.19 -5.11 -7.70
N ALA A 110 9.44 -4.24 -8.38
CA ALA A 110 9.15 -4.38 -9.80
C ALA A 110 10.41 -4.30 -10.68
N ALA A 111 11.27 -3.31 -10.42
CA ALA A 111 12.49 -3.08 -11.17
C ALA A 111 13.46 -4.26 -11.05
N SER A 112 13.68 -4.76 -9.82
CA SER A 112 14.56 -5.92 -9.60
C SER A 112 14.02 -7.19 -10.26
N ALA A 113 12.70 -7.43 -10.18
CA ALA A 113 12.08 -8.56 -10.87
C ALA A 113 12.23 -8.47 -12.39
N LEU A 114 12.07 -7.28 -12.97
CA LEU A 114 12.25 -7.06 -14.41
C LEU A 114 13.69 -7.28 -14.85
N GLU A 115 14.67 -6.68 -14.15
CA GLU A 115 16.10 -6.81 -14.46
C GLU A 115 16.55 -8.27 -14.47
N ARG A 116 16.19 -9.02 -13.41
CA ARG A 116 16.50 -10.46 -13.32
C ARG A 116 15.84 -11.27 -14.42
N THR A 117 14.62 -10.90 -14.80
CA THR A 117 13.91 -11.56 -15.89
C THR A 117 14.60 -11.29 -17.24
N VAL A 118 15.06 -10.06 -17.47
CA VAL A 118 15.81 -9.69 -18.68
C VAL A 118 17.10 -10.53 -18.76
N GLU A 119 17.87 -10.64 -17.68
CA GLU A 119 19.08 -11.44 -17.65
C GLU A 119 18.81 -12.93 -17.86
N TYR A 120 17.76 -13.45 -17.25
CA TYR A 120 17.35 -14.84 -17.46
C TYR A 120 17.01 -15.15 -18.90
N VAL A 121 16.19 -14.35 -19.57
CA VAL A 121 15.78 -14.62 -20.96
C VAL A 121 16.90 -14.39 -21.98
N LYS A 122 17.92 -13.60 -21.64
CA LYS A 122 19.15 -13.47 -22.44
C LYS A 122 19.99 -14.73 -22.39
N ALA A 123 20.08 -15.37 -21.22
CA ALA A 123 20.91 -16.55 -20.98
C ALA A 123 20.21 -17.86 -21.36
N ARG A 124 18.88 -17.92 -21.22
CA ARG A 124 18.10 -19.14 -21.46
C ARG A 124 17.89 -19.39 -22.93
N GLU A 125 18.30 -20.55 -23.41
CA GLU A 125 18.11 -20.98 -24.80
C GLU A 125 16.95 -21.99 -24.94
N GLN A 126 16.14 -21.77 -25.95
CA GLN A 126 15.10 -22.69 -26.44
C GLN A 126 14.93 -22.49 -27.96
N PHE A 127 14.55 -23.56 -28.65
CA PHE A 127 14.37 -23.53 -30.11
C PHE A 127 15.63 -23.03 -30.86
N GLY A 128 16.81 -23.38 -30.37
CA GLY A 128 18.09 -23.06 -30.98
C GLY A 128 18.57 -21.60 -30.82
N ARG A 129 17.94 -20.81 -29.94
CA ARG A 129 18.38 -19.43 -29.66
C ARG A 129 17.91 -18.94 -28.27
N ALA A 130 18.47 -17.82 -27.81
CA ALA A 130 18.08 -17.19 -26.56
C ALA A 130 16.57 -16.84 -26.59
N VAL A 131 15.85 -17.15 -25.50
CA VAL A 131 14.41 -16.88 -25.36
C VAL A 131 14.12 -15.38 -25.52
N GLY A 132 14.98 -14.52 -25.02
CA GLY A 132 14.90 -13.06 -25.18
C GLY A 132 15.05 -12.56 -26.62
N SER A 133 15.48 -13.41 -27.58
CA SER A 133 15.56 -13.04 -28.98
C SER A 133 14.21 -13.01 -29.70
N PHE A 134 13.16 -13.67 -29.13
CA PHE A 134 11.83 -13.69 -29.71
C PHE A 134 11.13 -12.35 -29.53
N GLN A 135 10.49 -11.84 -30.58
CA GLN A 135 9.81 -10.54 -30.59
C GLN A 135 8.72 -10.46 -29.50
N ALA A 136 7.93 -11.51 -29.32
CA ALA A 136 6.88 -11.55 -28.30
C ALA A 136 7.43 -11.37 -26.89
N VAL A 137 8.62 -11.89 -26.58
CA VAL A 137 9.29 -11.72 -25.29
C VAL A 137 9.82 -10.30 -25.14
N LYS A 138 10.47 -9.77 -26.19
CA LYS A 138 11.00 -8.39 -26.20
C LYS A 138 9.90 -7.36 -25.98
N HIS A 139 8.76 -7.50 -26.65
CA HIS A 139 7.65 -6.56 -26.53
C HIS A 139 7.05 -6.60 -25.12
N ARG A 140 6.86 -7.78 -24.53
CA ARG A 140 6.42 -7.91 -23.14
C ARG A 140 7.36 -7.20 -22.18
N LEU A 141 8.66 -7.42 -22.30
CA LEU A 141 9.66 -6.77 -21.43
C LEU A 141 9.69 -5.25 -21.64
N ALA A 142 9.52 -4.76 -22.86
CA ALA A 142 9.43 -3.34 -23.16
C ALA A 142 8.18 -2.71 -22.49
N ASP A 143 7.03 -3.36 -22.56
CA ASP A 143 5.80 -2.90 -21.91
C ASP A 143 5.95 -2.86 -20.39
N LEU A 144 6.61 -3.86 -19.79
CA LEU A 144 6.90 -3.88 -18.36
C LEU A 144 7.86 -2.75 -17.97
N TYR A 145 8.89 -2.50 -18.77
CA TYR A 145 9.82 -1.40 -18.54
C TYR A 145 9.11 -0.04 -18.50
N VAL A 146 8.23 0.23 -19.46
CA VAL A 146 7.43 1.47 -19.46
C VAL A 146 6.58 1.62 -18.21
N ARG A 147 5.96 0.52 -17.74
CA ARG A 147 5.16 0.53 -16.49
C ARG A 147 6.00 0.83 -15.27
N VAL A 148 7.16 0.20 -15.16
CA VAL A 148 8.09 0.41 -14.03
C VAL A 148 8.61 1.84 -14.02
N GLU A 149 8.98 2.41 -15.16
CA GLU A 149 9.48 3.79 -15.25
C GLU A 149 8.38 4.83 -14.98
N ALA A 150 7.15 4.57 -15.41
CA ALA A 150 6.01 5.42 -15.05
C ALA A 150 5.75 5.40 -13.54
N ALA A 151 5.80 4.22 -12.90
CA ALA A 151 5.68 4.08 -11.46
C ALA A 151 6.85 4.73 -10.71
N ARG A 152 8.07 4.63 -11.23
CA ARG A 152 9.27 5.29 -10.68
C ARG A 152 9.11 6.81 -10.68
N SER A 153 8.65 7.38 -11.78
CA SER A 153 8.39 8.81 -11.90
C SER A 153 7.35 9.29 -10.89
N ALA A 154 6.26 8.51 -10.71
CA ALA A 154 5.24 8.81 -9.71
C ALA A 154 5.79 8.73 -8.27
N ALA A 155 6.63 7.73 -7.95
CA ALA A 155 7.26 7.60 -6.64
C ALA A 155 8.22 8.76 -6.34
N TYR A 156 9.02 9.20 -7.31
CA TYR A 156 9.88 10.38 -7.16
C TYR A 156 9.07 11.67 -6.94
N HIS A 157 7.93 11.81 -7.62
CA HIS A 157 7.03 12.92 -7.37
C HIS A 157 6.49 12.88 -5.94
N ALA A 158 6.00 11.73 -5.49
CA ALA A 158 5.47 11.53 -4.14
C ALA A 158 6.52 11.73 -3.04
N ALA A 159 7.80 11.45 -3.31
CA ALA A 159 8.88 11.71 -2.36
C ALA A 159 9.10 13.22 -2.10
N ARG A 160 8.71 14.07 -3.06
CA ARG A 160 8.78 15.54 -2.95
C ARG A 160 7.47 16.15 -2.47
N ASP A 161 6.35 15.52 -2.81
CA ASP A 161 5.01 15.92 -2.44
C ASP A 161 4.23 14.69 -1.91
N PRO A 162 4.20 14.45 -0.59
CA PRO A 162 3.48 13.31 0.00
C PRO A 162 1.99 13.29 -0.30
N GLU A 163 1.38 14.40 -0.72
CA GLU A 163 -0.02 14.43 -1.14
C GLU A 163 -0.28 13.55 -2.38
N ALA A 164 0.74 13.36 -3.23
CA ALA A 164 0.70 12.42 -4.35
C ALA A 164 0.90 10.95 -3.94
N GLY A 165 1.26 10.68 -2.66
CA GLY A 165 1.60 9.35 -2.16
C GLY A 165 0.58 8.26 -2.50
N PRO A 166 -0.72 8.44 -2.22
CA PRO A 166 -1.73 7.42 -2.51
C PRO A 166 -1.84 7.07 -4.00
N LEU A 167 -1.72 8.06 -4.91
CA LEU A 167 -1.75 7.82 -6.35
C LEU A 167 -0.48 7.12 -6.84
N ALA A 168 0.68 7.54 -6.33
CA ALA A 168 1.96 6.91 -6.63
C ALA A 168 1.98 5.45 -6.15
N LEU A 169 1.44 5.18 -4.95
CA LEU A 169 1.31 3.83 -4.42
C LEU A 169 0.41 2.97 -5.30
N ALA A 170 -0.73 3.50 -5.75
CA ALA A 170 -1.63 2.77 -6.65
C ALA A 170 -0.92 2.36 -7.96
N GLN A 171 -0.14 3.27 -8.54
CA GLN A 171 0.62 3.02 -9.76
C GLN A 171 1.74 1.99 -9.51
N ALA A 172 2.45 2.10 -8.39
CA ALA A 172 3.55 1.21 -8.04
C ALA A 172 3.09 -0.22 -7.71
N LEU A 173 1.99 -0.38 -6.96
CA LEU A 173 1.41 -1.69 -6.65
C LEU A 173 0.95 -2.42 -7.92
N GLU A 174 0.29 -1.71 -8.84
CA GLU A 174 -0.12 -2.30 -10.13
C GLU A 174 1.08 -2.69 -10.99
N ALA A 175 2.10 -1.83 -11.09
CA ALA A 175 3.33 -2.13 -11.80
C ALA A 175 4.04 -3.35 -11.20
N ALA A 176 4.15 -3.43 -9.87
CA ALA A 176 4.76 -4.55 -9.19
C ALA A 176 3.99 -5.86 -9.43
N ARG A 177 2.67 -5.84 -9.28
CA ARG A 177 1.81 -7.02 -9.51
C ARG A 177 1.96 -7.57 -10.92
N ILE A 178 1.88 -6.69 -11.93
CA ILE A 178 1.98 -7.10 -13.34
C ILE A 178 3.40 -7.60 -13.65
N THR A 179 4.43 -6.84 -13.26
CA THR A 179 5.82 -7.17 -13.58
C THR A 179 6.27 -8.47 -12.92
N THR A 180 5.93 -8.69 -11.64
CA THR A 180 6.32 -9.91 -10.94
C THR A 180 5.55 -11.14 -11.42
N GLY A 181 4.29 -10.99 -11.82
CA GLY A 181 3.52 -12.06 -12.47
C GLY A 181 4.11 -12.46 -13.81
N GLU A 182 4.45 -11.49 -14.67
CA GLU A 182 5.11 -11.74 -15.95
C GLU A 182 6.54 -12.30 -15.76
N ALA A 183 7.25 -11.89 -14.71
CA ALA A 183 8.54 -12.46 -14.37
C ALA A 183 8.44 -13.97 -14.13
N VAL A 184 7.50 -14.42 -13.29
CA VAL A 184 7.27 -15.85 -13.07
C VAL A 184 6.93 -16.56 -14.39
N GLN A 185 6.06 -15.98 -15.21
CA GLN A 185 5.67 -16.55 -16.50
C GLN A 185 6.87 -16.70 -17.44
N LEU A 186 7.73 -15.68 -17.53
CA LEU A 186 8.89 -15.68 -18.43
C LEU A 186 10.03 -16.58 -17.96
N HIS A 187 10.12 -16.89 -16.67
CA HIS A 187 11.01 -17.92 -16.13
C HIS A 187 10.50 -19.33 -16.42
N GLY A 188 9.22 -19.51 -16.75
CA GLY A 188 8.60 -20.82 -16.95
C GLY A 188 8.58 -21.67 -15.69
N GLY A 189 8.74 -22.98 -15.82
CA GLY A 189 8.62 -23.92 -14.70
C GLY A 189 9.50 -23.59 -13.49
N ILE A 190 10.73 -23.13 -13.71
CA ILE A 190 11.64 -22.79 -12.60
C ILE A 190 11.15 -21.61 -11.77
N GLY A 191 10.47 -20.63 -12.38
CA GLY A 191 9.94 -19.46 -11.70
C GLY A 191 8.89 -19.78 -10.64
N PHE A 192 8.33 -20.98 -10.68
CA PHE A 192 7.31 -21.48 -9.75
C PHE A 192 7.88 -22.38 -8.65
N THR A 193 9.16 -22.71 -8.72
CA THR A 193 9.81 -23.58 -7.75
C THR A 193 10.46 -22.80 -6.62
N TRP A 194 10.75 -23.47 -5.49
CA TRP A 194 11.49 -22.88 -4.39
C TRP A 194 13.00 -22.69 -4.69
N GLU A 195 13.48 -23.25 -5.79
CA GLU A 195 14.87 -23.14 -6.24
C GLU A 195 15.17 -21.75 -6.84
N HIS A 196 14.14 -21.02 -7.29
CA HIS A 196 14.28 -19.72 -7.92
C HIS A 196 13.52 -18.64 -7.13
N GLU A 197 14.09 -17.45 -7.06
CA GLU A 197 13.51 -16.35 -6.24
C GLU A 197 12.35 -15.57 -6.89
N ALA A 198 12.02 -15.82 -8.16
CA ALA A 198 10.94 -15.08 -8.86
C ALA A 198 9.60 -15.11 -8.10
N HIS A 199 9.25 -16.25 -7.49
CA HIS A 199 8.04 -16.38 -6.68
C HIS A 199 8.03 -15.48 -5.45
N ARG A 200 9.20 -15.11 -4.89
CA ARG A 200 9.29 -14.22 -3.71
C ARG A 200 8.86 -12.81 -4.06
N TYR A 201 9.27 -12.30 -5.24
CA TYR A 201 8.83 -11.00 -5.76
C TYR A 201 7.32 -10.97 -5.98
N LEU A 202 6.75 -12.04 -6.56
CA LEU A 202 5.30 -12.15 -6.74
C LEU A 202 4.56 -12.17 -5.40
N LYS A 203 5.05 -12.94 -4.42
CA LYS A 203 4.47 -12.99 -3.07
C LYS A 203 4.54 -11.66 -2.36
N ARG A 204 5.65 -10.91 -2.48
CA ARG A 204 5.79 -9.55 -1.97
C ARG A 204 4.76 -8.62 -2.61
N ALA A 205 4.67 -8.57 -3.93
CA ALA A 205 3.72 -7.71 -4.64
C ALA A 205 2.26 -8.03 -4.29
N ALA A 206 1.90 -9.31 -4.17
CA ALA A 206 0.58 -9.73 -3.74
C ALA A 206 0.29 -9.35 -2.27
N GLY A 207 1.25 -9.53 -1.38
CA GLY A 207 1.16 -9.13 0.02
C GLY A 207 0.96 -7.62 0.17
N ASP A 208 1.71 -6.82 -0.58
CA ASP A 208 1.62 -5.36 -0.56
C ASP A 208 0.26 -4.87 -1.07
N GLU A 209 -0.29 -5.47 -2.14
CA GLU A 209 -1.63 -5.12 -2.63
C GLU A 209 -2.72 -5.42 -1.61
N LEU A 210 -2.61 -6.53 -0.87
CA LEU A 210 -3.55 -6.91 0.18
C LEU A 210 -3.47 -6.02 1.42
N LEU A 211 -2.28 -5.56 1.78
CA LEU A 211 -2.05 -4.75 2.99
C LEU A 211 -2.30 -3.26 2.77
N PHE A 212 -1.86 -2.73 1.65
CA PHE A 212 -1.85 -1.29 1.39
C PHE A 212 -2.82 -0.84 0.31
N GLY A 213 -3.41 -1.79 -0.41
CA GLY A 213 -4.44 -1.56 -1.43
C GLY A 213 -5.87 -1.60 -0.86
N PRO A 214 -6.81 -1.94 -1.68
CA PRO A 214 -6.67 -2.23 -3.11
C PRO A 214 -6.46 -0.98 -3.97
N VAL A 215 -5.81 -1.15 -5.11
CA VAL A 215 -5.45 -0.08 -6.06
C VAL A 215 -6.61 0.85 -6.40
N HIS A 216 -7.81 0.29 -6.62
CA HIS A 216 -8.98 1.09 -6.98
C HIS A 216 -9.41 2.06 -5.86
N ARG A 217 -9.26 1.72 -4.57
CA ARG A 217 -9.54 2.63 -3.45
C ARG A 217 -8.54 3.77 -3.37
N LEU A 218 -7.27 3.49 -3.63
CA LEU A 218 -6.24 4.53 -3.68
C LEU A 218 -6.49 5.51 -4.83
N ARG A 219 -6.90 5.01 -6.00
CA ARG A 219 -7.29 5.83 -7.15
C ARG A 219 -8.54 6.65 -6.87
N ASP A 220 -9.59 6.06 -6.28
CA ASP A 220 -10.80 6.77 -5.88
C ASP A 220 -10.48 7.90 -4.88
N HIS A 221 -9.66 7.62 -3.88
CA HIS A 221 -9.20 8.64 -2.93
C HIS A 221 -8.49 9.80 -3.64
N ALA A 222 -7.55 9.49 -4.53
CA ALA A 222 -6.83 10.52 -5.28
C ALA A 222 -7.76 11.34 -6.20
N ALA A 223 -8.71 10.68 -6.87
CA ALA A 223 -9.67 11.32 -7.75
C ALA A 223 -10.63 12.26 -7.00
N ARG A 224 -11.12 11.84 -5.81
CA ARG A 224 -11.93 12.69 -4.93
C ARG A 224 -11.15 13.94 -4.48
N ARG A 225 -9.91 13.77 -4.09
CA ARG A 225 -9.05 14.89 -3.68
C ARG A 225 -8.78 15.88 -4.82
N ALA A 226 -8.63 15.38 -6.04
CA ALA A 226 -8.47 16.18 -7.23
C ALA A 226 -9.79 16.82 -7.73
N GLY A 227 -10.92 16.55 -7.07
CA GLY A 227 -12.23 17.08 -7.46
C GLY A 227 -12.77 16.50 -8.78
N LEU A 228 -12.22 15.35 -9.26
CA LEU A 228 -12.62 14.78 -10.55
C LEU A 228 -14.06 14.26 -10.55
N PHE A 229 -14.58 13.89 -9.38
CA PHE A 229 -15.94 13.37 -9.19
C PHE A 229 -16.69 14.21 -8.14
N GLY A 230 -16.54 15.55 -8.20
CA GLY A 230 -17.39 16.45 -7.42
C GLY A 230 -18.85 16.23 -7.79
N PRO A 231 -19.81 16.64 -6.92
CA PRO A 231 -21.21 16.60 -7.31
C PRO A 231 -21.33 17.30 -8.65
N ALA A 232 -21.97 16.65 -9.62
CA ALA A 232 -22.23 17.26 -10.91
C ALA A 232 -22.87 18.63 -10.61
N THR A 233 -22.12 19.72 -10.76
CA THR A 233 -22.67 21.06 -10.67
C THR A 233 -23.73 21.13 -11.74
N ALA A 234 -24.98 21.12 -11.31
CA ALA A 234 -26.12 21.31 -12.16
C ALA A 234 -25.88 22.52 -13.05
N SER A 235 -26.20 22.34 -14.31
CA SER A 235 -26.31 23.38 -15.34
C SER A 235 -24.99 23.93 -15.95
N ARG A 236 -24.52 23.19 -16.94
CA ARG A 236 -24.09 23.86 -18.14
C ARG A 236 -25.37 24.38 -18.81
N PRO A 237 -25.58 25.68 -19.01
CA PRO A 237 -26.76 26.18 -19.71
C PRO A 237 -26.76 25.55 -21.13
N PRO A 238 -27.92 25.21 -21.69
CA PRO A 238 -27.97 24.66 -23.05
C PRO A 238 -27.33 25.67 -23.99
N VAL A 239 -26.42 25.19 -24.82
CA VAL A 239 -25.85 25.97 -25.95
C VAL A 239 -27.04 26.36 -26.81
N GLY A 240 -27.43 27.61 -26.79
CA GLY A 240 -28.48 28.12 -27.61
C GLY A 240 -28.10 27.95 -29.07
N ILE A 241 -28.85 27.13 -29.80
CA ILE A 241 -28.77 27.07 -31.26
C ILE A 241 -29.43 28.34 -31.72
N ALA A 242 -28.60 29.31 -32.16
CA ALA A 242 -29.07 30.51 -32.85
C ALA A 242 -29.69 30.08 -34.17
N HIS A 243 -31.03 30.02 -34.24
CA HIS A 243 -31.74 29.98 -35.51
C HIS A 243 -31.54 31.31 -36.21
N GLY A 244 -30.68 31.32 -37.21
CA GLY A 244 -30.58 32.41 -38.13
C GLY A 244 -31.93 32.55 -38.87
N ALA A 245 -32.62 33.67 -38.60
CA ALA A 245 -33.77 34.07 -39.42
C ALA A 245 -33.22 34.59 -40.77
N GLY A 246 -33.65 33.97 -41.82
CA GLY A 246 -33.40 34.42 -43.19
C GLY A 246 -34.18 35.69 -43.54
N VAL A 247 -33.58 36.45 -44.39
CA VAL A 247 -34.24 37.26 -45.44
C VAL A 247 -33.52 36.97 -46.74
#